data_d048daf66b12e4bca45038f0859cdbb0
#
_entry.id   d048daf66b12e4bca45038f0859cdbb0
#
_cell.length_a   1.000
_cell.length_b   1.000
_cell.length_c   1.000
_cell.angle_alpha   90.00
_cell.angle_beta   90.00
_cell.angle_gamma   90.00
#
_symmetry.space_group_name_H-M   'P 1'
#
loop_
_entity.id
_entity.type
_entity.pdbx_description
1 polymer ?
#
loop_
_entity_poly.entity_id
_entity_poly.type
_entity_poly.pdbx_seq_one_letter_code
_entity_poly.pdbx_strand_id
1 'polypeptide(L)'
;MVFIFKLVLLSLFIFTPITSYAVQEAKLAPAFTAKLIDGKPFSLESAKGQVVIINFWASWCSPCRQEMPALERYYQQHKAQGLRLIAVSLDETTDDAKVREVMQAYGFDAAFERETQHKGYGRIWRLPLTFVIDRKGIVRKDGWYGDAGIDQASLEKIVTPLLEEK
;
A
#
# COMPACT_ATOMS: atom_id res chain seq x y z
N MET A 1 -52.18 54.87 31.11
CA MET A 1 -50.68 54.77 31.01
C MET A 1 -50.35 53.33 30.83
N VAL A 2 -50.18 52.88 29.55
CA VAL A 2 -49.99 51.46 29.18
C VAL A 2 -48.57 51.31 28.67
N PHE A 3 -47.73 50.59 29.44
CA PHE A 3 -46.37 50.27 29.12
C PHE A 3 -46.35 49.04 28.16
N ILE A 4 -45.99 49.25 26.92
CA ILE A 4 -45.76 48.17 25.92
C ILE A 4 -44.34 47.70 26.10
N PHE A 5 -44.17 46.51 26.69
CA PHE A 5 -42.88 45.79 26.73
C PHE A 5 -42.59 45.20 25.34
N LYS A 6 -41.64 45.77 24.61
CA LYS A 6 -41.09 45.17 23.40
C LYS A 6 -40.16 44.03 23.76
N LEU A 7 -40.62 42.79 23.52
CA LEU A 7 -39.80 41.60 23.62
C LEU A 7 -38.85 41.55 22.40
N VAL A 8 -37.57 41.80 22.65
CA VAL A 8 -36.52 41.60 21.62
C VAL A 8 -36.11 40.13 21.67
N LEU A 9 -36.59 39.34 20.67
CA LEU A 9 -36.15 37.97 20.46
C LEU A 9 -34.73 38.01 19.89
N LEU A 10 -33.73 37.76 20.72
CA LEU A 10 -32.34 37.57 20.32
C LEU A 10 -32.22 36.16 19.75
N SER A 11 -32.27 36.02 18.43
CA SER A 11 -32.03 34.75 17.75
C SER A 11 -30.53 34.38 17.86
N LEU A 12 -30.27 33.42 18.74
CA LEU A 12 -28.94 32.82 18.87
C LEU A 12 -28.65 31.96 17.61
N PHE A 13 -27.90 32.52 16.65
CA PHE A 13 -27.35 31.73 15.57
C PHE A 13 -26.30 30.76 16.12
N ILE A 14 -26.69 29.51 16.32
CA ILE A 14 -25.76 28.43 16.67
C ILE A 14 -24.94 28.15 15.42
N PHE A 15 -23.74 28.72 15.40
CA PHE A 15 -22.72 28.40 14.37
C PHE A 15 -22.19 27.00 14.70
N THR A 16 -22.77 25.96 14.08
CA THR A 16 -22.20 24.62 14.13
C THR A 16 -20.92 24.64 13.29
N PRO A 17 -19.75 24.35 13.88
CA PRO A 17 -18.55 24.21 13.07
C PRO A 17 -18.76 23.03 12.14
N ILE A 18 -18.79 23.30 10.84
CA ILE A 18 -18.66 22.27 9.80
C ILE A 18 -17.25 21.72 9.99
N THR A 19 -17.12 20.60 10.71
CA THR A 19 -15.90 19.79 10.68
C THR A 19 -15.72 19.32 9.23
N SER A 20 -14.98 20.10 8.48
CA SER A 20 -14.43 19.66 7.20
C SER A 20 -13.66 18.39 7.53
N TYR A 21 -14.14 17.23 7.05
CA TYR A 21 -13.33 16.03 7.01
C TYR A 21 -12.19 16.37 6.04
N ALA A 22 -11.10 16.88 6.60
CA ALA A 22 -9.86 17.04 5.87
C ALA A 22 -9.56 15.70 5.23
N VAL A 23 -9.48 15.69 3.89
CA VAL A 23 -8.88 14.59 3.15
C VAL A 23 -7.61 14.25 3.89
N GLN A 24 -7.54 13.03 4.41
CA GLN A 24 -6.41 12.60 5.23
C GLN A 24 -5.17 12.80 4.37
N GLU A 25 -4.32 13.77 4.73
CA GLU A 25 -3.13 14.09 3.96
C GLU A 25 -2.37 12.80 3.71
N ALA A 26 -2.00 12.57 2.46
CA ALA A 26 -1.26 11.40 2.04
C ALA A 26 0.00 11.29 2.89
N LYS A 27 0.08 10.23 3.71
CA LYS A 27 1.15 10.06 4.70
C LYS A 27 2.40 9.51 4.02
N LEU A 28 3.57 9.95 4.47
CA LEU A 28 4.83 9.30 4.14
C LEU A 28 4.76 7.82 4.52
N ALA A 29 5.24 6.96 3.62
CA ALA A 29 5.34 5.55 3.89
C ALA A 29 6.30 5.31 5.06
N PRO A 30 5.96 4.42 6.00
CA PRO A 30 6.89 3.99 7.02
C PRO A 30 8.17 3.41 6.38
N ALA A 31 9.29 3.48 7.09
CA ALA A 31 10.52 2.85 6.64
C ALA A 31 10.30 1.35 6.39
N PHE A 32 10.83 0.89 5.27
CA PHE A 32 10.82 -0.52 4.90
C PHE A 32 12.20 -0.91 4.37
N THR A 33 12.76 -1.99 4.90
CA THR A 33 13.97 -2.62 4.36
C THR A 33 13.77 -4.13 4.27
N ALA A 34 14.48 -4.76 3.35
CA ALA A 34 14.43 -6.21 3.16
C ALA A 34 15.79 -6.73 2.70
N LYS A 35 16.10 -7.97 3.07
CA LYS A 35 17.06 -8.79 2.35
C LYS A 35 16.28 -9.65 1.38
N LEU A 36 16.49 -9.41 0.08
CA LEU A 36 15.81 -10.15 -0.97
C LEU A 36 16.26 -11.61 -1.02
N ILE A 37 15.43 -12.46 -1.62
CA ILE A 37 15.73 -13.91 -1.76
C ILE A 37 17.04 -14.16 -2.55
N ASP A 38 17.41 -13.26 -3.45
CA ASP A 38 18.69 -13.30 -4.18
C ASP A 38 19.89 -12.77 -3.36
N GLY A 39 19.65 -12.37 -2.11
CA GLY A 39 20.65 -11.87 -1.17
C GLY A 39 20.90 -10.36 -1.22
N LYS A 40 20.34 -9.65 -2.18
CA LYS A 40 20.52 -8.19 -2.30
C LYS A 40 19.73 -7.43 -1.25
N PRO A 41 20.25 -6.29 -0.76
CA PRO A 41 19.48 -5.42 0.12
C PRO A 41 18.49 -4.57 -0.71
N PHE A 42 17.33 -4.30 -0.12
CA PHE A 42 16.34 -3.35 -0.61
C PHE A 42 15.94 -2.38 0.50
N SER A 43 15.68 -1.12 0.15
CA SER A 43 15.03 -0.15 1.05
C SER A 43 14.14 0.81 0.27
N LEU A 44 13.08 1.32 0.89
CA LEU A 44 12.26 2.39 0.29
C LEU A 44 13.09 3.66 0.07
N GLU A 45 14.06 3.93 0.93
CA GLU A 45 14.94 5.09 0.77
C GLU A 45 15.76 5.00 -0.53
N SER A 46 16.29 3.80 -0.86
CA SER A 46 17.02 3.57 -2.11
C SER A 46 16.12 3.53 -3.35
N ALA A 47 14.80 3.37 -3.15
CA ALA A 47 13.81 3.34 -4.22
C ALA A 47 13.13 4.71 -4.45
N LYS A 48 13.61 5.79 -3.84
CA LYS A 48 13.09 7.15 -4.11
C LYS A 48 13.12 7.46 -5.61
N GLY A 49 12.06 8.10 -6.10
CA GLY A 49 11.86 8.34 -7.52
C GLY A 49 11.24 7.18 -8.29
N GLN A 50 11.00 6.04 -7.65
CA GLN A 50 10.29 4.89 -8.20
C GLN A 50 8.92 4.74 -7.55
N VAL A 51 7.97 4.13 -8.26
CA VAL A 51 6.71 3.64 -7.68
C VAL A 51 6.95 2.26 -7.11
N VAL A 52 6.61 2.05 -5.84
CA VAL A 52 6.88 0.78 -5.15
C VAL A 52 5.58 0.11 -4.75
N ILE A 53 5.45 -1.17 -5.09
CA ILE A 53 4.41 -2.06 -4.58
C ILE A 53 5.06 -3.01 -3.57
N ILE A 54 4.52 -3.06 -2.35
CA ILE A 54 4.86 -4.07 -1.34
C ILE A 54 3.63 -4.97 -1.20
N ASN A 55 3.77 -6.24 -1.54
CA ASN A 55 2.71 -7.23 -1.49
C ASN A 55 3.08 -8.32 -0.49
N PHE A 56 2.33 -8.43 0.60
CA PHE A 56 2.46 -9.50 1.58
C PHE A 56 1.59 -10.68 1.17
N TRP A 57 2.19 -11.87 1.11
CA TRP A 57 1.58 -13.09 0.62
C TRP A 57 2.08 -14.34 1.35
N ALA A 58 1.58 -15.51 0.99
CA ALA A 58 2.14 -16.79 1.40
C ALA A 58 1.86 -17.88 0.35
N SER A 59 2.69 -18.91 0.31
CA SER A 59 2.55 -20.01 -0.67
C SER A 59 1.25 -20.81 -0.50
N TRP A 60 0.72 -20.85 0.70
CA TRP A 60 -0.56 -21.51 1.06
C TRP A 60 -1.78 -20.59 0.86
N CYS A 61 -1.59 -19.30 0.61
CA CYS A 61 -2.65 -18.30 0.43
C CYS A 61 -3.20 -18.38 -1.01
N SER A 62 -4.33 -19.04 -1.23
CA SER A 62 -4.94 -19.19 -2.55
C SER A 62 -5.25 -17.85 -3.24
N PRO A 63 -5.93 -16.87 -2.60
CA PRO A 63 -6.18 -15.56 -3.24
C PRO A 63 -4.89 -14.81 -3.59
N CYS A 64 -3.83 -14.93 -2.78
CA CYS A 64 -2.54 -14.33 -3.11
C CYS A 64 -1.98 -14.90 -4.41
N ARG A 65 -2.03 -16.22 -4.57
CA ARG A 65 -1.54 -16.89 -5.76
C ARG A 65 -2.36 -16.57 -7.02
N GLN A 66 -3.63 -16.22 -6.85
CA GLN A 66 -4.50 -15.81 -7.96
C GLN A 66 -4.17 -14.40 -8.47
N GLU A 67 -3.71 -13.48 -7.63
CA GLU A 67 -3.32 -12.13 -8.06
C GLU A 67 -1.91 -12.05 -8.67
N MET A 68 -0.98 -12.95 -8.28
CA MET A 68 0.42 -12.89 -8.72
C MET A 68 0.64 -12.87 -10.24
N PRO A 69 -0.10 -13.63 -11.07
CA PRO A 69 0.04 -13.52 -12.53
C PRO A 69 -0.34 -12.14 -13.09
N ALA A 70 -1.30 -11.44 -12.48
CA ALA A 70 -1.64 -10.06 -12.87
C ALA A 70 -0.54 -9.09 -12.46
N LEU A 71 0.00 -9.25 -11.25
CA LEU A 71 1.14 -8.49 -10.75
C LEU A 71 2.37 -8.66 -11.68
N GLU A 72 2.66 -9.89 -12.11
CA GLU A 72 3.78 -10.18 -13.02
C GLU A 72 3.61 -9.49 -14.37
N ARG A 73 2.46 -9.66 -15.02
CA ARG A 73 2.20 -9.01 -16.31
C ARG A 73 2.36 -7.49 -16.20
N TYR A 74 1.77 -6.91 -15.18
CA TYR A 74 1.85 -5.47 -14.95
C TYR A 74 3.29 -5.03 -14.67
N TYR A 75 4.03 -5.75 -13.84
CA TYR A 75 5.43 -5.49 -13.54
C TYR A 75 6.30 -5.52 -14.81
N GLN A 76 6.18 -6.55 -15.65
CA GLN A 76 6.95 -6.66 -16.88
C GLN A 76 6.70 -5.48 -17.84
N GLN A 77 5.46 -5.00 -17.90
CA GLN A 77 5.09 -3.85 -18.74
C GLN A 77 5.65 -2.53 -18.23
N HIS A 78 5.80 -2.36 -16.91
CA HIS A 78 6.06 -1.06 -16.30
C HIS A 78 7.41 -0.95 -15.56
N LYS A 79 8.17 -2.03 -15.38
CA LYS A 79 9.48 -2.01 -14.70
C LYS A 79 10.46 -0.99 -15.30
N ALA A 80 10.45 -0.80 -16.60
CA ALA A 80 11.29 0.19 -17.27
C ALA A 80 10.85 1.65 -17.02
N GLN A 81 9.61 1.84 -16.55
CA GLN A 81 9.07 3.14 -16.16
C GLN A 81 9.33 3.48 -14.69
N GLY A 82 10.09 2.64 -13.99
CA GLY A 82 10.44 2.83 -12.59
C GLY A 82 9.46 2.21 -11.62
N LEU A 83 8.76 1.14 -12.01
CA LEU A 83 8.00 0.30 -11.08
C LEU A 83 8.93 -0.68 -10.38
N ARG A 84 8.82 -0.75 -9.05
CA ARG A 84 9.40 -1.81 -8.21
C ARG A 84 8.28 -2.58 -7.55
N LEU A 85 8.39 -3.89 -7.49
CA LEU A 85 7.46 -4.76 -6.80
C LEU A 85 8.23 -5.74 -5.93
N ILE A 86 7.90 -5.79 -4.65
CA ILE A 86 8.50 -6.71 -3.68
C ILE A 86 7.39 -7.58 -3.09
N ALA A 87 7.46 -8.88 -3.33
CA ALA A 87 6.59 -9.87 -2.73
C ALA A 87 7.21 -10.38 -1.41
N VAL A 88 6.54 -10.11 -0.30
CA VAL A 88 7.01 -10.47 1.05
C VAL A 88 6.26 -11.70 1.53
N SER A 89 6.95 -12.83 1.63
CA SER A 89 6.36 -14.10 2.06
C SER A 89 6.29 -14.21 3.59
N LEU A 90 5.11 -14.58 4.10
CA LEU A 90 4.85 -14.90 5.50
C LEU A 90 4.98 -16.41 5.79
N ASP A 91 5.54 -17.17 4.85
CA ASP A 91 5.76 -18.59 5.06
C ASP A 91 6.80 -18.85 6.17
N GLU A 92 6.63 -19.95 6.87
CA GLU A 92 7.59 -20.43 7.85
C GLU A 92 8.88 -20.92 7.16
N THR A 93 9.97 -21.02 7.92
CA THR A 93 11.28 -21.41 7.37
C THR A 93 11.27 -22.80 6.69
N THR A 94 10.39 -23.67 7.13
CA THR A 94 10.21 -25.02 6.55
C THR A 94 9.68 -24.97 5.11
N ASP A 95 9.04 -23.88 4.72
CA ASP A 95 8.44 -23.69 3.38
C ASP A 95 9.32 -22.84 2.43
N ASP A 96 10.54 -22.47 2.85
CA ASP A 96 11.45 -21.64 2.04
C ASP A 96 11.68 -22.18 0.62
N ALA A 97 11.85 -23.50 0.48
CA ALA A 97 12.04 -24.12 -0.82
C ALA A 97 10.81 -23.93 -1.73
N LYS A 98 9.61 -24.09 -1.18
CA LYS A 98 8.35 -23.88 -1.88
C LYS A 98 8.14 -22.41 -2.29
N VAL A 99 8.47 -21.46 -1.41
CA VAL A 99 8.42 -20.04 -1.75
C VAL A 99 9.35 -19.73 -2.92
N ARG A 100 10.60 -20.22 -2.87
CA ARG A 100 11.57 -20.05 -3.95
C ARG A 100 11.10 -20.66 -5.26
N GLU A 101 10.51 -21.86 -5.22
CA GLU A 101 9.93 -22.53 -6.38
C GLU A 101 8.80 -21.68 -7.01
N VAL A 102 7.86 -21.20 -6.19
CA VAL A 102 6.76 -20.34 -6.67
C VAL A 102 7.31 -19.08 -7.30
N MET A 103 8.32 -18.45 -6.68
CA MET A 103 8.90 -17.19 -7.17
C MET A 103 9.70 -17.33 -8.47
N GLN A 104 10.10 -18.53 -8.90
CA GLN A 104 10.77 -18.74 -10.19
C GLN A 104 9.91 -18.32 -11.40
N ALA A 105 8.58 -18.31 -11.23
CA ALA A 105 7.66 -17.91 -12.29
C ALA A 105 7.51 -16.37 -12.43
N TYR A 106 8.13 -15.58 -11.54
CA TYR A 106 7.92 -14.14 -11.46
C TYR A 106 9.25 -13.38 -11.53
N GLY A 107 9.24 -12.26 -12.25
CA GLY A 107 10.43 -11.44 -12.47
C GLY A 107 10.62 -10.30 -11.47
N PHE A 108 9.67 -10.10 -10.54
CA PHE A 108 9.77 -9.11 -9.49
C PHE A 108 10.51 -9.64 -8.25
N ASP A 109 10.94 -8.72 -7.39
CA ASP A 109 11.71 -9.06 -6.20
C ASP A 109 10.86 -9.79 -5.15
N ALA A 110 11.51 -10.64 -4.36
CA ALA A 110 10.88 -11.32 -3.23
C ALA A 110 11.76 -11.28 -1.98
N ALA A 111 11.11 -11.32 -0.82
CA ALA A 111 11.77 -11.43 0.49
C ALA A 111 10.93 -12.32 1.41
N PHE A 112 11.58 -12.89 2.42
CA PHE A 112 10.86 -13.47 3.55
C PHE A 112 10.54 -12.38 4.58
N GLU A 113 9.36 -12.41 5.18
CA GLU A 113 8.92 -11.40 6.16
C GLU A 113 9.93 -11.25 7.31
N ARG A 114 10.48 -12.34 7.81
CA ARG A 114 11.50 -12.37 8.86
C ARG A 114 12.82 -11.68 8.48
N GLU A 115 13.07 -11.48 7.18
CA GLU A 115 14.24 -10.77 6.64
C GLU A 115 13.92 -9.30 6.31
N THR A 116 12.79 -8.77 6.84
CA THR A 116 12.35 -7.39 6.60
C THR A 116 12.28 -6.57 7.88
N GLN A 117 12.37 -5.25 7.72
CA GLN A 117 12.02 -4.27 8.76
C GLN A 117 10.77 -3.53 8.26
N HIS A 118 9.60 -3.91 8.79
CA HIS A 118 8.30 -3.39 8.32
C HIS A 118 7.35 -2.96 9.46
N LYS A 119 7.87 -2.70 10.66
CA LYS A 119 7.04 -2.39 11.85
C LYS A 119 5.99 -1.31 11.63
N GLY A 120 6.28 -0.32 10.82
CA GLY A 120 5.36 0.78 10.53
C GLY A 120 4.13 0.36 9.71
N TYR A 121 4.14 -0.80 9.07
CA TYR A 121 3.02 -1.38 8.33
C TYR A 121 2.06 -2.19 9.21
N GLY A 122 2.37 -2.31 10.50
CA GLY A 122 1.59 -3.07 11.46
C GLY A 122 1.90 -4.57 11.46
N ARG A 123 1.20 -5.31 12.34
CA ARG A 123 1.27 -6.77 12.35
C ARG A 123 0.44 -7.33 11.21
N ILE A 124 1.06 -8.08 10.31
CA ILE A 124 0.39 -8.68 9.17
C ILE A 124 -0.40 -9.91 9.63
N TRP A 125 -1.72 -9.82 9.61
CA TRP A 125 -2.63 -10.89 10.09
C TRP A 125 -3.66 -11.32 9.02
N ARG A 126 -3.69 -10.63 7.87
CA ARG A 126 -4.54 -10.99 6.73
C ARG A 126 -3.72 -10.96 5.45
N LEU A 127 -4.06 -11.83 4.49
CA LEU A 127 -3.41 -11.96 3.19
C LEU A 127 -4.46 -12.13 2.07
N PRO A 128 -4.20 -11.64 0.86
CA PRO A 128 -3.06 -10.78 0.50
C PRO A 128 -3.17 -9.41 1.17
N LEU A 129 -2.05 -8.68 1.28
CA LEU A 129 -2.05 -7.32 1.79
C LEU A 129 -1.08 -6.46 0.97
N THR A 130 -1.60 -5.44 0.28
CA THR A 130 -0.82 -4.67 -0.70
C THR A 130 -0.79 -3.20 -0.37
N PHE A 131 0.42 -2.64 -0.35
CA PHE A 131 0.68 -1.21 -0.24
C PHE A 131 1.26 -0.69 -1.56
N VAL A 132 0.85 0.51 -1.98
CA VAL A 132 1.41 1.23 -3.11
C VAL A 132 1.99 2.55 -2.62
N ILE A 133 3.23 2.82 -2.96
CA ILE A 133 3.98 4.01 -2.57
C ILE A 133 4.42 4.73 -3.86
N ASP A 134 4.18 6.03 -3.92
CA ASP A 134 4.56 6.84 -5.08
C ASP A 134 6.06 7.23 -5.07
N ARG A 135 6.49 7.93 -6.13
CA ARG A 135 7.87 8.39 -6.33
C ARG A 135 8.38 9.32 -5.21
N LYS A 136 7.46 9.98 -4.49
CA LYS A 136 7.76 10.89 -3.36
C LYS A 136 7.77 10.17 -2.01
N GLY A 137 7.51 8.84 -2.02
CA GLY A 137 7.42 8.04 -0.80
C GLY A 137 6.08 8.16 -0.08
N ILE A 138 5.03 8.62 -0.75
CA ILE A 138 3.70 8.77 -0.16
C ILE A 138 2.88 7.50 -0.40
N VAL A 139 2.19 7.00 0.63
CA VAL A 139 1.25 5.88 0.51
C VAL A 139 0.04 6.29 -0.31
N ARG A 140 -0.21 5.58 -1.42
CA ARG A 140 -1.34 5.77 -2.33
C ARG A 140 -2.39 4.66 -2.24
N LYS A 141 -1.97 3.47 -1.80
CA LYS A 141 -2.86 2.40 -1.36
C LYS A 141 -2.34 1.89 -0.02
N ASP A 142 -3.20 1.95 0.98
CA ASP A 142 -2.98 1.29 2.26
C ASP A 142 -3.84 0.02 2.29
N GLY A 143 -3.18 -1.13 2.28
CA GLY A 143 -3.84 -2.43 2.24
C GLY A 143 -4.74 -2.72 3.44
N TRP A 144 -4.62 -1.98 4.54
CA TRP A 144 -5.51 -2.14 5.70
C TRP A 144 -6.91 -1.60 5.45
N TYR A 145 -7.08 -0.70 4.46
CA TYR A 145 -8.36 -0.08 4.12
C TYR A 145 -8.83 -0.53 2.73
N GLY A 146 -10.12 -0.85 2.62
CA GLY A 146 -10.71 -1.37 1.38
C GLY A 146 -10.21 -2.78 1.02
N ASP A 147 -10.02 -3.02 -0.28
CA ASP A 147 -9.52 -4.30 -0.78
C ASP A 147 -8.07 -4.53 -0.38
N ALA A 148 -7.81 -5.63 0.30
CA ALA A 148 -6.48 -5.95 0.82
C ALA A 148 -5.50 -6.34 -0.29
N GLY A 149 -5.96 -7.09 -1.30
CA GLY A 149 -5.21 -7.45 -2.50
C GLY A 149 -5.20 -6.36 -3.57
N ILE A 150 -4.73 -6.71 -4.75
CA ILE A 150 -4.70 -5.83 -5.92
C ILE A 150 -4.86 -6.64 -7.20
N ASP A 151 -5.86 -6.28 -8.00
CA ASP A 151 -6.12 -6.88 -9.30
C ASP A 151 -5.65 -5.98 -10.47
N GLN A 152 -5.81 -6.43 -11.69
CA GLN A 152 -5.41 -5.69 -12.90
C GLN A 152 -6.10 -4.30 -12.96
N ALA A 153 -7.39 -4.23 -12.68
CA ALA A 153 -8.15 -2.97 -12.73
C ALA A 153 -7.66 -1.98 -11.66
N SER A 154 -7.37 -2.48 -10.46
CA SER A 154 -6.82 -1.68 -9.37
C SER A 154 -5.38 -1.21 -9.68
N LEU A 155 -4.54 -2.05 -10.30
CA LEU A 155 -3.22 -1.67 -10.77
C LEU A 155 -3.30 -0.52 -11.78
N GLU A 156 -4.16 -0.64 -12.79
CA GLU A 156 -4.34 0.40 -13.80
C GLU A 156 -4.89 1.70 -13.19
N LYS A 157 -5.84 1.60 -12.28
CA LYS A 157 -6.45 2.77 -11.64
C LYS A 157 -5.52 3.50 -10.68
N ILE A 158 -4.74 2.77 -9.90
CA ILE A 158 -3.94 3.34 -8.79
C ILE A 158 -2.49 3.57 -9.21
N VAL A 159 -1.88 2.63 -9.91
CA VAL A 159 -0.42 2.63 -10.15
C VAL A 159 -0.07 3.34 -11.45
N THR A 160 -0.85 3.12 -12.54
CA THR A 160 -0.54 3.73 -13.85
C THR A 160 -0.42 5.27 -13.77
N PRO A 161 -1.34 6.01 -13.13
CA PRO A 161 -1.18 7.46 -13.01
C PRO A 161 0.12 7.88 -12.30
N LEU A 162 0.56 7.11 -11.29
CA LEU A 162 1.79 7.39 -10.54
C LEU A 162 3.05 7.17 -11.38
N LEU A 163 2.99 6.26 -12.35
CA LEU A 163 4.11 6.00 -13.26
C LEU A 163 4.24 7.08 -14.33
N GLU A 164 3.14 7.75 -14.68
CA GLU A 164 3.07 8.84 -15.65
C GLU A 164 3.48 10.20 -15.06
N GLU A 165 3.41 10.36 -13.72
CA GLU A 165 3.90 11.56 -13.04
C GLU A 165 5.42 11.70 -13.23
N LYS A 166 5.86 12.93 -13.64
CA LYS A 166 7.27 13.29 -13.86
C LYS A 166 7.89 13.92 -12.62
#